data_31d4c6ca7d160448d3bdf5f1a0590146
#
_entry.id   31d4c6ca7d160448d3bdf5f1a0590146
#
_cell.length_a   1.000
_cell.length_b   1.000
_cell.length_c   1.000
_cell.angle_alpha   90.00
_cell.angle_beta   90.00
_cell.angle_gamma   90.00
#
_symmetry.space_group_name_H-M   'P 1'
#
loop_
_entity.id
_entity.type
_entity.pdbx_description
1 polymer ?
#
loop_
_entity_poly.entity_id
_entity_poly.type
_entity_poly.pdbx_seq_one_letter_code
_entity_poly.pdbx_strand_id
1 'polypeptide(L)'
;MLILPQQTKNKMLKYLSILLVFLIIFLISSCSSSNKIAAMKPEPDNADPLVYDNTPSFINLPISVKIKDIENQTNTLLNGLIYEDNNIEDDNIEMKIWKLAPITIESDKESATGKIKTILPLKALVKYRIGTKTMGVEMYNTKEFNLNGLVTLVSDVGLTNWKLVTKTELKSLDWNESPTMVVFGKNMPVTYLINPAVKLFKSKIETKIDAAIEKSMDFKPNVL
;
A
#
# COMPACT_ATOMS: atom_id res chain seq x y z
N MET A 1 -75.22 -76.36 14.20
CA MET A 1 -74.13 -76.99 13.47
C MET A 1 -74.70 -77.39 12.15
N LEU A 2 -74.56 -76.47 11.17
CA LEU A 2 -75.13 -76.72 9.77
C LEU A 2 -74.11 -77.54 8.99
N ILE A 3 -74.51 -78.81 8.76
CA ILE A 3 -73.78 -79.78 7.91
C ILE A 3 -74.20 -79.52 6.49
N LEU A 4 -73.36 -78.83 5.74
CA LEU A 4 -73.50 -78.61 4.30
C LEU A 4 -73.35 -79.94 3.56
N PRO A 5 -74.18 -80.25 2.54
CA PRO A 5 -74.18 -81.54 1.81
C PRO A 5 -72.83 -81.63 1.06
N GLN A 6 -72.31 -82.83 1.07
CA GLN A 6 -70.98 -83.19 0.49
C GLN A 6 -70.81 -82.85 -0.98
N GLN A 7 -71.88 -82.66 -1.74
CA GLN A 7 -71.86 -82.21 -3.15
C GLN A 7 -71.46 -80.74 -3.32
N THR A 8 -71.79 -79.85 -2.41
CA THR A 8 -71.43 -78.46 -2.44
C THR A 8 -69.96 -78.22 -2.11
N LYS A 9 -69.42 -79.06 -1.22
CA LYS A 9 -67.94 -78.98 -0.88
C LYS A 9 -67.06 -79.28 -2.09
N ASN A 10 -67.46 -80.33 -2.90
CA ASN A 10 -66.65 -80.69 -4.09
C ASN A 10 -66.70 -79.60 -5.21
N LYS A 11 -67.82 -78.93 -5.36
CA LYS A 11 -67.92 -77.77 -6.28
C LYS A 11 -67.13 -76.61 -5.81
N MET A 12 -67.20 -76.24 -4.52
CA MET A 12 -66.40 -75.19 -3.97
C MET A 12 -64.89 -75.45 -4.10
N LEU A 13 -64.48 -76.68 -3.86
CA LEU A 13 -63.08 -77.07 -3.98
C LEU A 13 -62.53 -76.91 -5.41
N LYS A 14 -63.40 -77.30 -6.42
CA LYS A 14 -63.08 -77.11 -7.88
C LYS A 14 -62.93 -75.58 -8.22
N TYR A 15 -63.85 -74.75 -7.76
CA TYR A 15 -63.75 -73.32 -8.04
C TYR A 15 -62.54 -72.65 -7.33
N LEU A 16 -62.24 -73.13 -6.10
CA LEU A 16 -61.04 -72.64 -5.36
C LEU A 16 -59.76 -73.05 -6.09
N SER A 17 -59.72 -74.30 -6.64
CA SER A 17 -58.56 -74.77 -7.42
C SER A 17 -58.39 -73.96 -8.74
N ILE A 18 -59.48 -73.66 -9.42
CA ILE A 18 -59.45 -72.85 -10.66
C ILE A 18 -59.00 -71.42 -10.35
N LEU A 19 -59.50 -70.87 -9.27
CA LEU A 19 -59.08 -69.51 -8.81
C LEU A 19 -57.59 -69.46 -8.47
N LEU A 20 -57.09 -70.52 -7.81
CA LEU A 20 -55.68 -70.64 -7.47
C LEU A 20 -54.76 -70.71 -8.71
N VAL A 21 -55.20 -71.50 -9.74
CA VAL A 21 -54.48 -71.62 -11.01
C VAL A 21 -54.46 -70.26 -11.74
N PHE A 22 -55.57 -69.51 -11.76
CA PHE A 22 -55.64 -68.20 -12.35
C PHE A 22 -54.72 -67.20 -11.60
N LEU A 23 -54.68 -67.28 -10.29
CA LEU A 23 -53.80 -66.44 -9.49
C LEU A 23 -52.30 -66.69 -9.76
N ILE A 24 -51.95 -67.99 -9.97
CA ILE A 24 -50.59 -68.37 -10.31
C ILE A 24 -50.21 -67.91 -11.73
N ILE A 25 -51.12 -68.00 -12.68
CA ILE A 25 -50.90 -67.49 -14.06
C ILE A 25 -50.71 -65.97 -14.06
N PHE A 26 -51.47 -65.24 -13.21
CA PHE A 26 -51.33 -63.78 -13.08
C PHE A 26 -49.99 -63.36 -12.44
N LEU A 27 -49.46 -64.15 -11.50
CA LEU A 27 -48.17 -63.92 -10.89
C LEU A 27 -46.98 -64.17 -11.79
N ILE A 28 -47.16 -65.11 -12.79
CA ILE A 28 -46.08 -65.44 -13.74
C ILE A 28 -46.05 -64.42 -14.91
N SER A 29 -47.16 -63.79 -15.25
CA SER A 29 -47.22 -62.74 -16.29
C SER A 29 -46.68 -61.41 -15.89
N SER A 30 -46.24 -61.24 -14.64
CA SER A 30 -45.43 -60.05 -14.19
C SER A 30 -43.99 -60.19 -14.71
N CYS A 31 -43.90 -60.38 -16.04
CA CYS A 31 -42.60 -60.46 -16.67
C CYS A 31 -42.09 -59.05 -16.95
N SER A 32 -41.05 -58.69 -16.26
CA SER A 32 -40.11 -57.61 -16.46
C SER A 32 -39.96 -57.25 -17.95
N SER A 33 -40.48 -56.13 -18.33
CA SER A 33 -39.91 -55.38 -19.45
C SER A 33 -38.62 -54.70 -18.93
N SER A 34 -37.54 -55.44 -18.79
CA SER A 34 -36.24 -54.87 -18.72
C SER A 34 -35.91 -54.26 -20.07
N ASN A 35 -36.40 -53.07 -20.34
CA ASN A 35 -35.81 -52.24 -21.35
C ASN A 35 -34.34 -52.06 -20.94
N LYS A 36 -33.47 -52.86 -21.53
CA LYS A 36 -32.04 -52.60 -21.48
C LYS A 36 -31.85 -51.24 -22.15
N ILE A 37 -31.80 -50.18 -21.34
CA ILE A 37 -31.31 -48.91 -21.79
C ILE A 37 -29.84 -49.17 -22.13
N ALA A 38 -29.57 -49.46 -23.39
CA ALA A 38 -28.19 -49.42 -23.87
C ALA A 38 -27.79 -47.97 -23.85
N ALA A 39 -27.13 -47.56 -22.77
CA ALA A 39 -26.45 -46.30 -22.75
C ALA A 39 -25.42 -46.37 -23.88
N MET A 40 -25.72 -45.73 -25.00
CA MET A 40 -24.71 -45.52 -26.03
C MET A 40 -23.63 -44.66 -25.40
N LYS A 41 -22.40 -45.19 -25.37
CA LYS A 41 -21.24 -44.42 -25.03
C LYS A 41 -21.24 -43.23 -25.97
N PRO A 42 -21.25 -41.97 -25.44
CA PRO A 42 -21.15 -40.80 -26.30
C PRO A 42 -19.91 -40.95 -27.19
N GLU A 43 -20.04 -40.57 -28.45
CA GLU A 43 -18.89 -40.53 -29.34
C GLU A 43 -17.78 -39.70 -28.69
N PRO A 44 -16.50 -40.11 -28.88
CA PRO A 44 -15.39 -39.29 -28.36
C PRO A 44 -15.54 -37.87 -28.89
N ASP A 45 -15.55 -36.93 -28.01
CA ASP A 45 -15.50 -35.53 -28.40
C ASP A 45 -14.11 -35.25 -29.02
N ASN A 46 -14.11 -35.20 -30.36
CA ASN A 46 -12.93 -34.85 -31.13
C ASN A 46 -12.78 -33.35 -31.30
N ALA A 47 -13.53 -32.55 -30.51
CA ALA A 47 -13.32 -31.14 -30.48
C ALA A 47 -11.88 -30.81 -30.00
N ASP A 48 -11.26 -29.89 -30.67
CA ASP A 48 -9.96 -29.39 -30.25
C ASP A 48 -10.02 -29.00 -28.76
N PRO A 49 -9.00 -29.31 -27.96
CA PRO A 49 -8.98 -28.93 -26.55
C PRO A 49 -9.23 -27.43 -26.41
N LEU A 50 -10.23 -27.08 -25.60
CA LEU A 50 -10.52 -25.68 -25.30
C LEU A 50 -9.25 -25.03 -24.76
N VAL A 51 -8.65 -24.16 -25.56
CA VAL A 51 -7.56 -23.28 -25.10
C VAL A 51 -8.21 -22.28 -24.19
N TYR A 52 -8.05 -22.47 -22.86
CA TYR A 52 -8.42 -21.47 -21.89
C TYR A 52 -7.42 -20.31 -22.01
N ASP A 53 -7.86 -19.26 -22.66
CA ASP A 53 -7.15 -18.00 -22.58
C ASP A 53 -7.31 -17.49 -21.14
N ASN A 54 -6.22 -17.57 -20.37
CA ASN A 54 -6.18 -17.08 -19.00
C ASN A 54 -6.26 -15.55 -19.03
N THR A 55 -7.45 -15.03 -19.22
CA THR A 55 -7.66 -13.59 -19.04
C THR A 55 -7.35 -13.24 -17.59
N PRO A 56 -6.42 -12.30 -17.34
CA PRO A 56 -6.10 -11.90 -15.99
C PRO A 56 -7.34 -11.33 -15.30
N SER A 57 -7.66 -11.87 -14.12
CA SER A 57 -8.72 -11.33 -13.28
C SER A 57 -8.18 -10.12 -12.52
N PHE A 58 -8.93 -9.02 -12.57
CA PHE A 58 -8.59 -7.81 -11.82
C PHE A 58 -9.55 -7.65 -10.64
N ILE A 59 -8.97 -7.43 -9.46
CA ILE A 59 -9.74 -7.03 -8.28
C ILE A 59 -9.45 -5.54 -8.04
N ASN A 60 -10.46 -4.69 -8.20
CA ASN A 60 -10.38 -3.28 -7.85
C ASN A 60 -10.58 -3.13 -6.35
N LEU A 61 -9.49 -2.83 -5.63
CA LEU A 61 -9.53 -2.53 -4.20
C LEU A 61 -9.35 -1.02 -3.99
N PRO A 62 -10.41 -0.27 -3.65
CA PRO A 62 -10.28 1.15 -3.35
C PRO A 62 -9.57 1.33 -1.99
N ILE A 63 -8.44 2.02 -1.99
CA ILE A 63 -7.71 2.38 -0.77
C ILE A 63 -7.90 3.87 -0.54
N SER A 64 -8.42 4.24 0.62
CA SER A 64 -8.60 5.64 1.03
C SER A 64 -7.70 5.95 2.20
N VAL A 65 -6.83 6.95 2.05
CA VAL A 65 -5.89 7.39 3.08
C VAL A 65 -6.22 8.83 3.47
N LYS A 66 -6.40 9.08 4.76
CA LYS A 66 -6.62 10.42 5.26
C LYS A 66 -5.29 11.16 5.36
N ILE A 67 -5.19 12.34 4.77
CA ILE A 67 -4.00 13.21 4.87
C ILE A 67 -3.62 13.46 6.33
N LYS A 68 -4.61 13.57 7.22
CA LYS A 68 -4.36 13.79 8.65
C LYS A 68 -3.64 12.60 9.32
N ASP A 69 -3.88 11.38 8.85
CA ASP A 69 -3.19 10.21 9.38
C ASP A 69 -1.72 10.19 8.93
N ILE A 70 -1.45 10.59 7.67
CA ILE A 70 -0.09 10.79 7.16
C ILE A 70 0.63 11.86 8.00
N GLU A 71 -0.01 13.01 8.23
CA GLU A 71 0.54 14.11 9.02
C GLU A 71 0.90 13.67 10.44
N ASN A 72 -0.02 12.99 11.13
CA ASN A 72 0.18 12.56 12.52
C ASN A 72 1.35 11.56 12.62
N GLN A 73 1.39 10.59 11.73
CA GLN A 73 2.45 9.57 11.73
C GLN A 73 3.80 10.17 11.32
N THR A 74 3.82 11.05 10.31
CA THR A 74 5.03 11.75 9.89
C THR A 74 5.58 12.61 11.04
N ASN A 75 4.70 13.28 11.79
CA ASN A 75 5.10 14.06 12.97
C ASN A 75 5.68 13.20 14.10
N THR A 76 5.22 11.96 14.24
CA THR A 76 5.75 11.00 15.21
C THR A 76 7.15 10.52 14.82
N LEU A 77 7.35 10.23 13.53
CA LEU A 77 8.62 9.72 13.00
C LEU A 77 9.69 10.80 12.88
N LEU A 78 9.31 12.01 12.48
CA LEU A 78 10.20 13.16 12.38
C LEU A 78 10.03 14.05 13.61
N ASN A 79 10.90 13.87 14.60
CA ASN A 79 10.90 14.65 15.82
C ASN A 79 12.32 15.04 16.24
N GLY A 80 12.46 16.23 16.83
CA GLY A 80 13.75 16.74 17.31
C GLY A 80 14.74 16.98 16.16
N LEU A 81 15.95 16.42 16.29
CA LEU A 81 17.01 16.50 15.29
C LEU A 81 16.66 15.62 14.08
N ILE A 82 16.42 16.25 12.93
CA ILE A 82 16.01 15.55 11.70
C ILE A 82 17.16 15.34 10.72
N TYR A 83 18.21 16.16 10.80
CA TYR A 83 19.40 16.02 9.98
C TYR A 83 20.64 16.51 10.74
N GLU A 84 21.75 15.80 10.57
CA GLU A 84 23.03 16.16 11.12
C GLU A 84 24.14 15.82 10.13
N ASP A 85 25.02 16.77 9.90
CA ASP A 85 26.27 16.64 9.20
C ASP A 85 27.36 17.26 10.08
N ASN A 86 28.29 16.46 10.53
CA ASN A 86 29.37 16.87 11.43
C ASN A 86 30.75 16.89 10.74
N ASN A 87 30.77 16.70 9.40
CA ASN A 87 32.03 16.61 8.66
C ASN A 87 32.32 17.92 7.90
N ILE A 88 33.02 18.83 8.55
CA ILE A 88 33.43 20.11 7.94
C ILE A 88 34.55 19.94 6.90
N GLU A 89 35.19 18.77 6.85
CA GLU A 89 36.38 18.58 6.01
C GLU A 89 36.06 18.30 4.56
N ASP A 90 34.85 17.78 4.25
CA ASP A 90 34.49 17.39 2.89
C ASP A 90 33.98 18.55 2.02
N ASP A 91 33.21 19.48 2.63
CA ASP A 91 32.59 20.59 1.89
C ASP A 91 32.69 21.94 2.59
N ASN A 92 33.38 22.04 3.72
CA ASN A 92 33.52 23.19 4.61
C ASN A 92 32.21 23.62 5.31
N ILE A 93 31.24 22.73 5.42
CA ILE A 93 29.95 22.99 6.09
C ILE A 93 29.65 21.87 7.08
N GLU A 94 29.33 22.24 8.33
CA GLU A 94 28.58 21.36 9.25
C GLU A 94 27.18 21.90 9.41
N MET A 95 26.20 21.00 9.50
CA MET A 95 24.81 21.41 9.61
C MET A 95 24.01 20.50 10.54
N LYS A 96 23.23 21.12 11.44
CA LYS A 96 22.24 20.42 12.26
C LYS A 96 20.88 21.06 12.05
N ILE A 97 19.86 20.24 11.85
CA ILE A 97 18.51 20.72 11.56
C ILE A 97 17.52 20.06 12.50
N TRP A 98 16.74 20.88 13.16
CA TRP A 98 15.68 20.45 14.07
C TRP A 98 14.31 20.85 13.53
N LYS A 99 13.34 20.00 13.78
CA LYS A 99 11.93 20.37 13.66
C LYS A 99 11.54 21.27 14.82
N LEU A 100 11.04 22.48 14.55
CA LEU A 100 10.63 23.45 15.55
C LEU A 100 9.21 23.28 16.05
N ALA A 101 8.31 22.86 15.15
CA ALA A 101 6.89 22.70 15.43
C ALA A 101 6.32 21.53 14.59
N PRO A 102 5.10 21.07 14.86
CA PRO A 102 4.47 20.04 14.06
C PRO A 102 4.45 20.40 12.56
N ILE A 103 4.73 19.39 11.75
CA ILE A 103 4.59 19.44 10.29
C ILE A 103 3.11 19.53 9.96
N THR A 104 2.74 20.36 9.02
CA THR A 104 1.39 20.40 8.44
C THR A 104 1.42 19.79 7.07
N ILE A 105 0.49 18.86 6.79
CA ILE A 105 0.31 18.23 5.48
C ILE A 105 -1.10 18.55 4.98
N GLU A 106 -1.19 19.07 3.78
CA GLU A 106 -2.46 19.42 3.14
C GLU A 106 -2.48 18.98 1.67
N SER A 107 -3.66 18.92 1.07
CA SER A 107 -3.77 18.69 -0.37
C SER A 107 -3.23 19.90 -1.11
N ASP A 108 -2.38 19.68 -2.11
CA ASP A 108 -1.91 20.74 -2.99
C ASP A 108 -3.03 21.12 -3.98
N LYS A 109 -3.71 22.20 -3.67
CA LYS A 109 -4.87 22.70 -4.47
C LYS A 109 -4.44 23.26 -5.83
N GLU A 110 -3.17 23.56 -6.00
CA GLU A 110 -2.63 24.11 -7.26
C GLU A 110 -2.32 23.01 -8.28
N SER A 111 -2.26 21.76 -7.81
CA SER A 111 -1.98 20.60 -8.66
C SER A 111 -3.25 19.84 -9.02
N ALA A 112 -3.48 19.65 -10.32
CA ALA A 112 -4.57 18.82 -10.82
C ALA A 112 -4.44 17.32 -10.50
N THR A 113 -3.30 16.86 -9.98
CA THR A 113 -2.91 15.45 -9.88
C THR A 113 -2.82 14.93 -8.44
N GLY A 114 -3.48 15.55 -7.46
CA GLY A 114 -3.57 14.98 -6.11
C GLY A 114 -2.23 14.94 -5.36
N LYS A 115 -1.40 15.95 -5.53
CA LYS A 115 -0.17 16.13 -4.75
C LYS A 115 -0.49 16.56 -3.33
N ILE A 116 0.42 16.26 -2.41
CA ILE A 116 0.38 16.78 -1.05
C ILE A 116 1.44 17.84 -0.85
N LYS A 117 1.06 18.88 -0.11
CA LYS A 117 1.95 19.99 0.30
C LYS A 117 2.29 19.79 1.77
N THR A 118 3.59 19.78 2.07
CA THR A 118 4.12 19.65 3.42
C THR A 118 4.79 20.94 3.85
N ILE A 119 4.40 21.47 4.99
CA ILE A 119 5.00 22.65 5.60
C ILE A 119 5.76 22.22 6.84
N LEU A 120 7.07 22.43 6.84
CA LEU A 120 7.99 22.02 7.91
C LEU A 120 8.64 23.26 8.54
N PRO A 121 8.24 23.66 9.75
CA PRO A 121 8.97 24.64 10.53
C PRO A 121 10.29 24.04 11.04
N LEU A 122 11.40 24.70 10.75
CA LEU A 122 12.72 24.20 11.13
C LEU A 122 13.63 25.28 11.74
N LYS A 123 14.59 24.77 12.50
CA LYS A 123 15.79 25.49 12.91
C LYS A 123 17.00 24.80 12.30
N ALA A 124 17.88 25.56 11.67
CA ALA A 124 19.18 25.07 11.22
C ALA A 124 20.30 25.79 11.97
N LEU A 125 21.25 25.01 12.45
CA LEU A 125 22.54 25.49 12.90
C LEU A 125 23.55 25.16 11.82
N VAL A 126 24.18 26.15 11.24
CA VAL A 126 25.16 26.00 10.16
C VAL A 126 26.49 26.54 10.63
N LYS A 127 27.52 25.71 10.58
CA LYS A 127 28.91 26.14 10.71
C LYS A 127 29.56 26.12 9.34
N TYR A 128 30.21 27.17 9.01
CA TYR A 128 30.90 27.35 7.74
C TYR A 128 32.34 27.68 7.95
N ARG A 129 33.23 26.97 7.29
CA ARG A 129 34.68 27.17 7.35
C ARG A 129 35.12 27.96 6.11
N ILE A 130 35.67 29.15 6.36
CA ILE A 130 36.21 30.05 5.33
C ILE A 130 37.71 30.06 5.45
N GLY A 131 38.41 29.84 4.35
CA GLY A 131 39.86 29.90 4.37
C GLY A 131 40.48 29.11 3.23
N THR A 132 41.78 28.97 3.29
CA THR A 132 42.56 28.24 2.31
C THR A 132 43.75 27.55 2.97
N LYS A 133 44.20 26.50 2.33
CA LYS A 133 45.49 25.85 2.66
C LYS A 133 46.49 26.25 1.57
N THR A 134 47.48 27.01 1.95
CA THR A 134 48.53 27.48 1.03
C THR A 134 49.90 27.09 1.60
N MET A 135 50.72 26.42 0.79
CA MET A 135 52.07 25.98 1.14
C MET A 135 52.17 25.17 2.47
N GLY A 136 51.13 24.33 2.73
CA GLY A 136 51.09 23.53 3.95
C GLY A 136 50.60 24.28 5.21
N VAL A 137 50.34 25.57 5.12
CA VAL A 137 49.75 26.39 6.22
C VAL A 137 48.26 26.47 6.01
N GLU A 138 47.51 26.06 6.99
CA GLU A 138 46.05 26.13 7.03
C GLU A 138 45.60 27.44 7.71
N MET A 139 44.88 28.26 6.96
CA MET A 139 44.28 29.51 7.47
C MET A 139 42.77 29.41 7.31
N TYR A 140 42.13 28.76 8.28
CA TYR A 140 40.69 28.63 8.31
C TYR A 140 40.07 29.43 9.43
N ASN A 141 38.90 30.02 9.14
CA ASN A 141 38.07 30.68 10.15
C ASN A 141 36.67 30.04 10.06
N THR A 142 36.21 29.51 11.16
CA THR A 142 34.88 28.93 11.25
C THR A 142 33.89 29.96 11.81
N LYS A 143 32.75 30.07 11.13
CA LYS A 143 31.63 30.92 11.56
C LYS A 143 30.40 30.03 11.74
N GLU A 144 29.60 30.39 12.75
CA GLU A 144 28.37 29.68 13.08
C GLU A 144 27.19 30.66 13.04
N PHE A 145 26.07 30.20 12.50
CA PHE A 145 24.83 30.98 12.48
C PHE A 145 23.61 30.07 12.61
N ASN A 146 22.59 30.62 13.23
CA ASN A 146 21.31 29.97 13.39
C ASN A 146 20.30 30.56 12.40
N LEU A 147 19.50 29.68 11.79
CA LEU A 147 18.44 30.05 10.87
C LEU A 147 17.15 29.39 11.34
N ASN A 148 16.08 30.19 11.39
CA ASN A 148 14.73 29.66 11.58
C ASN A 148 13.93 29.97 10.34
N GLY A 149 13.14 28.99 9.87
CA GLY A 149 12.37 29.18 8.65
C GLY A 149 11.28 28.13 8.46
N LEU A 150 10.57 28.33 7.38
CA LEU A 150 9.55 27.42 6.88
C LEU A 150 10.03 26.79 5.58
N VAL A 151 10.01 25.47 5.54
CA VAL A 151 10.23 24.70 4.32
C VAL A 151 8.88 24.26 3.76
N THR A 152 8.63 24.57 2.50
CA THR A 152 7.48 24.07 1.77
C THR A 152 7.94 23.03 0.77
N LEU A 153 7.38 21.85 0.89
CA LEU A 153 7.65 20.69 0.03
C LEU A 153 6.36 20.29 -0.68
N VAL A 154 6.47 19.78 -1.90
CA VAL A 154 5.35 19.19 -2.63
C VAL A 154 5.74 17.78 -3.03
N SER A 155 4.85 16.82 -2.75
CA SER A 155 5.11 15.41 -2.98
C SER A 155 4.06 14.82 -3.91
N ASP A 156 4.51 14.12 -4.94
CA ASP A 156 3.68 13.18 -5.68
C ASP A 156 3.50 11.93 -4.83
N VAL A 157 2.25 11.45 -4.73
CA VAL A 157 1.91 10.31 -3.88
C VAL A 157 1.53 9.12 -4.74
N GLY A 158 2.11 7.98 -4.45
CA GLY A 158 1.83 6.71 -5.10
C GLY A 158 1.71 5.55 -4.12
N LEU A 159 1.28 4.41 -4.61
CA LEU A 159 1.21 3.16 -3.85
C LEU A 159 2.07 2.11 -4.56
N THR A 160 3.04 1.54 -3.86
CA THR A 160 3.91 0.48 -4.39
C THR A 160 4.11 -0.59 -3.32
N ASN A 161 3.89 -1.86 -3.68
CA ASN A 161 4.03 -2.99 -2.76
C ASN A 161 3.27 -2.79 -1.43
N TRP A 162 2.05 -2.26 -1.50
CA TRP A 162 1.20 -1.95 -0.35
C TRP A 162 1.74 -0.88 0.60
N LYS A 163 2.75 -0.12 0.17
CA LYS A 163 3.28 1.01 0.91
C LYS A 163 2.99 2.31 0.17
N LEU A 164 2.71 3.34 0.96
CA LEU A 164 2.65 4.70 0.44
C LEU A 164 4.07 5.15 0.11
N VAL A 165 4.28 5.58 -1.12
CA VAL A 165 5.56 6.13 -1.59
C VAL A 165 5.35 7.55 -2.07
N THR A 166 6.35 8.39 -1.84
CA THR A 166 6.30 9.78 -2.29
C THR A 166 7.56 10.13 -3.06
N LYS A 167 7.42 11.07 -3.98
CA LYS A 167 8.52 11.78 -4.60
C LYS A 167 8.38 13.25 -4.23
N THR A 168 9.18 13.68 -3.29
CA THR A 168 9.11 15.01 -2.69
C THR A 168 10.08 15.97 -3.37
N GLU A 169 9.63 17.20 -3.59
CA GLU A 169 10.43 18.30 -4.11
C GLU A 169 10.30 19.54 -3.21
N LEU A 170 11.43 20.18 -2.92
CA LEU A 170 11.48 21.46 -2.23
C LEU A 170 10.95 22.57 -3.15
N LYS A 171 9.89 23.25 -2.72
CA LYS A 171 9.31 24.40 -3.44
C LYS A 171 9.87 25.73 -2.94
N SER A 172 9.85 25.93 -1.63
CA SER A 172 10.42 27.15 -1.02
C SER A 172 11.09 26.86 0.31
N LEU A 173 11.99 27.76 0.66
CA LEU A 173 12.64 27.83 1.96
C LEU A 173 12.65 29.29 2.37
N ASP A 174 11.73 29.62 3.26
CA ASP A 174 11.48 30.99 3.68
C ASP A 174 12.06 31.21 5.09
N TRP A 175 13.14 31.96 5.17
CA TRP A 175 13.77 32.28 6.44
C TRP A 175 13.01 33.40 7.15
N ASN A 176 12.80 33.26 8.45
CA ASN A 176 12.11 34.27 9.26
C ASN A 176 12.90 35.57 9.36
N GLU A 177 14.24 35.46 9.27
CA GLU A 177 15.15 36.59 9.33
C GLU A 177 16.20 36.45 8.24
N SER A 178 16.64 37.59 7.69
CA SER A 178 17.77 37.58 6.77
C SER A 178 19.04 37.28 7.58
N PRO A 179 19.68 36.12 7.37
CA PRO A 179 20.85 35.77 8.14
C PRO A 179 21.99 36.75 7.83
N THR A 180 22.55 37.27 8.90
CA THR A 180 23.70 38.17 8.82
C THR A 180 24.86 37.65 9.67
N MET A 181 26.06 37.92 9.25
CA MET A 181 27.29 37.63 10.01
C MET A 181 28.06 38.91 10.20
N VAL A 182 28.67 39.05 11.40
CA VAL A 182 29.54 40.16 11.67
C VAL A 182 30.92 39.90 11.03
N VAL A 183 31.28 40.71 10.05
CA VAL A 183 32.60 40.68 9.39
C VAL A 183 33.21 42.07 9.56
N PHE A 184 34.38 42.15 10.20
CA PHE A 184 35.05 43.41 10.52
C PHE A 184 34.15 44.46 11.22
N GLY A 185 33.31 44.01 12.16
CA GLY A 185 32.39 44.87 12.91
C GLY A 185 31.14 45.32 12.11
N LYS A 186 30.94 44.89 10.91
CA LYS A 186 29.75 45.18 10.08
C LYS A 186 28.90 43.93 9.86
N ASN A 187 27.57 44.09 9.98
CA ASN A 187 26.66 43.06 9.62
C ASN A 187 26.61 42.91 8.08
N MET A 188 26.99 41.75 7.58
CA MET A 188 26.94 41.42 6.18
C MET A 188 25.93 40.28 5.94
N PRO A 189 25.07 40.34 4.92
CA PRO A 189 24.18 39.27 4.59
C PRO A 189 24.98 38.03 4.18
N VAL A 190 24.63 36.87 4.76
CA VAL A 190 25.30 35.60 4.48
C VAL A 190 24.56 34.74 3.43
N THR A 191 23.68 35.37 2.66
CA THR A 191 22.84 34.70 1.64
C THR A 191 23.68 33.85 0.66
N TYR A 192 24.90 34.30 0.33
CA TYR A 192 25.80 33.56 -0.54
C TYR A 192 26.39 32.30 0.11
N LEU A 193 26.48 32.24 1.45
CA LEU A 193 26.91 31.07 2.21
C LEU A 193 25.79 30.06 2.41
N ILE A 194 24.54 30.53 2.38
CA ILE A 194 23.37 29.70 2.59
C ILE A 194 23.06 28.85 1.33
N ASN A 195 23.27 29.41 0.16
CA ASN A 195 22.94 28.71 -1.09
C ASN A 195 23.58 27.32 -1.24
N PRO A 196 24.88 27.11 -0.96
CA PRO A 196 25.48 25.77 -0.94
C PRO A 196 24.83 24.86 0.12
N ALA A 197 24.64 25.39 1.35
CA ALA A 197 24.01 24.66 2.44
C ALA A 197 22.58 24.25 2.09
N VAL A 198 21.79 25.15 1.48
CA VAL A 198 20.43 24.86 1.00
C VAL A 198 20.44 23.76 -0.07
N LYS A 199 21.41 23.75 -0.97
CA LYS A 199 21.52 22.73 -2.00
C LYS A 199 21.76 21.33 -1.40
N LEU A 200 22.66 21.25 -0.41
CA LEU A 200 22.91 20.01 0.33
C LEU A 200 21.68 19.59 1.14
N PHE A 201 21.10 20.54 1.86
CA PHE A 201 19.89 20.33 2.65
C PHE A 201 18.71 19.85 1.81
N LYS A 202 18.49 20.44 0.62
CA LYS A 202 17.36 20.10 -0.27
C LYS A 202 17.24 18.60 -0.46
N SER A 203 18.28 17.97 -0.99
CA SER A 203 18.28 16.52 -1.29
C SER A 203 18.05 15.67 -0.02
N LYS A 204 18.64 16.10 1.11
CA LYS A 204 18.54 15.34 2.37
C LYS A 204 17.16 15.42 2.99
N ILE A 205 16.53 16.61 2.98
CA ILE A 205 15.18 16.75 3.55
C ILE A 205 14.12 16.08 2.68
N GLU A 206 14.22 16.17 1.35
CA GLU A 206 13.36 15.45 0.42
C GLU A 206 13.38 13.95 0.72
N THR A 207 14.56 13.34 0.79
CA THR A 207 14.73 11.92 1.12
C THR A 207 14.19 11.57 2.52
N LYS A 208 14.40 12.45 3.51
CA LYS A 208 13.90 12.21 4.89
C LYS A 208 12.37 12.23 4.97
N ILE A 209 11.74 13.15 4.27
CA ILE A 209 10.26 13.22 4.19
C ILE A 209 9.72 11.99 3.48
N ASP A 210 10.29 11.60 2.34
CA ASP A 210 9.88 10.40 1.60
C ASP A 210 10.00 9.15 2.47
N ALA A 211 11.13 8.96 3.14
CA ALA A 211 11.35 7.82 4.04
C ALA A 211 10.39 7.83 5.26
N ALA A 212 10.04 9.00 5.79
CA ALA A 212 9.11 9.11 6.89
C ALA A 212 7.68 8.75 6.45
N ILE A 213 7.25 9.21 5.28
CA ILE A 213 5.93 8.90 4.73
C ILE A 213 5.86 7.40 4.38
N GLU A 214 6.87 6.83 3.74
CA GLU A 214 6.91 5.40 3.42
C GLU A 214 6.80 4.52 4.68
N LYS A 215 7.48 4.90 5.77
CA LYS A 215 7.40 4.18 7.05
C LYS A 215 6.07 4.38 7.77
N SER A 216 5.38 5.49 7.50
CA SER A 216 4.14 5.83 8.19
C SER A 216 2.96 4.95 7.74
N MET A 217 2.95 4.46 6.50
CA MET A 217 1.81 3.80 5.89
C MET A 217 2.24 2.51 5.18
N ASP A 218 2.11 1.38 5.89
CA ASP A 218 2.22 0.04 5.34
C ASP A 218 0.85 -0.66 5.43
N PHE A 219 0.23 -0.92 4.30
CA PHE A 219 -1.09 -1.54 4.21
C PHE A 219 -1.04 -3.07 4.13
N LYS A 220 0.13 -3.65 3.93
CA LYS A 220 0.30 -5.10 3.76
C LYS A 220 -0.29 -5.92 4.89
N PRO A 221 -0.11 -5.56 6.18
CA PRO A 221 -0.69 -6.33 7.29
C PRO A 221 -2.21 -6.31 7.34
N ASN A 222 -2.85 -5.35 6.66
CA ASN A 222 -4.31 -5.19 6.65
C ASN A 222 -4.98 -5.84 5.44
N VAL A 223 -4.20 -6.33 4.48
CA VAL A 223 -4.70 -6.87 3.20
C VAL A 223 -4.32 -8.34 3.02
N LEU A 224 -3.27 -8.80 3.65
CA LEU A 224 -2.75 -10.16 3.62
C LEU A 224 -2.81 -10.84 4.99
#